data_7f1102a240f4c5b3e9f8c42dd0a5aa6a
#
_entry.id   7f1102a240f4c5b3e9f8c42dd0a5aa6a
#
_cell.length_a   1.000
_cell.length_b   1.000
_cell.length_c   1.000
_cell.angle_alpha   90.00
_cell.angle_beta   90.00
_cell.angle_gamma   90.00
#
_symmetry.space_group_name_H-M   'P 1'
#
loop_
_entity.id
_entity.type
_entity.pdbx_description
1 polymer ?
#
loop_
_entity_poly.entity_id
_entity_poly.type
_entity_poly.pdbx_seq_one_letter_code
_entity_poly.pdbx_strand_id
1 'polypeptide(L)'
;VFHENVSDCFDEEAMELISAGINPIKFPGLRVAVSSDESKMINFDKKPKVIISASGMCEAGRIRHHLKHNLWRSDSTVLFVGYQVPGTLGYALLNGAKKVKLFGEEIEVRASIVNLPGISGHADKNQLTEWLGAIKNKPEHVFIVHGEESTAESFANHVHETFGYDAVAPYSGDAYDLITNQKVADGSRKLVEKKACLLYTS
;
A
#
# COMPACT_ATOMS: atom_id res chain seq x y z
N VAL A 1 3.45 -20.51 2.79
CA VAL A 1 4.21 -20.16 1.57
C VAL A 1 5.69 -20.04 1.94
N PHE A 2 6.13 -19.04 2.74
CA PHE A 2 7.55 -18.83 3.06
C PHE A 2 8.24 -20.00 3.74
N HIS A 3 7.56 -20.80 4.56
CA HIS A 3 8.14 -21.98 5.22
C HIS A 3 8.36 -23.16 4.30
N GLU A 4 7.62 -23.25 3.21
CA GLU A 4 7.65 -24.38 2.29
C GLU A 4 8.49 -24.11 1.05
N ASN A 5 8.76 -22.84 0.76
CA ASN A 5 9.49 -22.39 -0.43
C ASN A 5 10.60 -21.40 -0.05
N VAL A 6 11.43 -21.81 0.89
CA VAL A 6 12.51 -20.95 1.45
C VAL A 6 13.46 -20.50 0.35
N SER A 7 13.91 -21.41 -0.51
CA SER A 7 14.84 -21.12 -1.61
C SER A 7 14.30 -20.15 -2.66
N ASP A 8 12.98 -20.11 -2.84
CA ASP A 8 12.35 -19.33 -3.90
C ASP A 8 11.83 -17.97 -3.41
N CYS A 9 11.70 -17.81 -2.08
CA CYS A 9 11.05 -16.65 -1.48
C CYS A 9 11.98 -15.73 -0.71
N PHE A 10 13.18 -16.18 -0.37
CA PHE A 10 14.15 -15.42 0.42
C PHE A 10 15.34 -15.01 -0.45
N ASP A 11 15.83 -13.79 -0.22
CA ASP A 11 17.06 -13.28 -0.78
C ASP A 11 18.30 -13.86 -0.09
N GLU A 12 19.48 -13.48 -0.56
CA GLU A 12 20.77 -13.99 -0.04
C GLU A 12 20.93 -13.65 1.45
N GLU A 13 20.57 -12.42 1.88
CA GLU A 13 20.68 -11.98 3.27
C GLU A 13 19.79 -12.84 4.21
N ALA A 14 18.54 -13.06 3.81
CA ALA A 14 17.63 -13.91 4.59
C ALA A 14 18.07 -15.38 4.61
N MET A 15 18.68 -15.87 3.53
CA MET A 15 19.23 -17.21 3.46
C MET A 15 20.46 -17.38 4.36
N GLU A 16 21.30 -16.35 4.50
CA GLU A 16 22.41 -16.36 5.47
C GLU A 16 21.90 -16.47 6.90
N LEU A 17 20.87 -15.70 7.27
CA LEU A 17 20.24 -15.78 8.59
C LEU A 17 19.68 -17.17 8.87
N ILE A 18 18.98 -17.77 7.91
CA ILE A 18 18.43 -19.12 8.04
C ILE A 18 19.54 -20.16 8.21
N SER A 19 20.62 -20.02 7.45
CA SER A 19 21.79 -20.91 7.55
C SER A 19 22.48 -20.81 8.91
N ALA A 20 22.41 -19.63 9.55
CA ALA A 20 22.85 -19.41 10.92
C ALA A 20 21.83 -19.88 11.99
N GLY A 21 20.72 -20.51 11.59
CA GLY A 21 19.66 -20.98 12.49
C GLY A 21 18.69 -19.90 12.95
N ILE A 22 18.72 -18.72 12.34
CA ILE A 22 17.85 -17.58 12.64
C ILE A 22 16.71 -17.55 11.62
N ASN A 23 15.46 -17.63 12.08
CA ASN A 23 14.32 -17.46 11.19
C ASN A 23 13.91 -15.98 11.14
N PRO A 24 14.06 -15.27 9.99
CA PRO A 24 13.83 -13.83 9.89
C PRO A 24 12.36 -13.42 10.09
N ILE A 25 11.42 -14.34 9.89
CA ILE A 25 9.99 -14.09 10.06
C ILE A 25 9.38 -14.72 11.32
N LYS A 26 10.21 -15.29 12.21
CA LYS A 26 9.75 -15.89 13.46
C LYS A 26 10.75 -15.62 14.57
N PHE A 27 10.37 -14.81 15.54
CA PHE A 27 11.20 -14.41 16.67
C PHE A 27 10.47 -14.56 18.00
N PRO A 28 11.18 -14.62 19.14
CA PRO A 28 10.54 -14.67 20.45
C PRO A 28 9.58 -13.50 20.67
N GLY A 29 8.37 -13.81 21.12
CA GLY A 29 7.32 -12.80 21.33
C GLY A 29 6.40 -12.57 20.14
N LEU A 30 6.74 -13.00 18.92
CA LEU A 30 5.81 -12.95 17.80
C LEU A 30 4.66 -13.93 17.99
N ARG A 31 3.43 -13.42 17.87
CA ARG A 31 2.20 -14.22 17.90
C ARG A 31 1.38 -13.92 16.65
N VAL A 32 0.92 -14.95 15.98
CA VAL A 32 0.10 -14.84 14.77
C VAL A 32 -1.34 -15.16 15.14
N ALA A 33 -2.24 -14.20 14.96
CA ALA A 33 -3.69 -14.40 15.07
C ALA A 33 -4.23 -14.91 13.72
N VAL A 34 -4.55 -16.20 13.64
CA VAL A 34 -5.06 -16.82 12.40
C VAL A 34 -6.55 -16.53 12.26
N SER A 35 -7.33 -16.74 13.29
CA SER A 35 -8.77 -16.51 13.28
C SER A 35 -9.15 -15.05 13.59
N SER A 36 -10.38 -14.67 13.21
CA SER A 36 -10.94 -13.37 13.56
C SER A 36 -11.15 -13.21 15.07
N ASP A 37 -11.47 -14.29 15.78
CA ASP A 37 -11.69 -14.24 17.21
C ASP A 37 -10.40 -14.07 18.00
N GLU A 38 -9.32 -14.74 17.60
CA GLU A 38 -7.97 -14.47 18.13
C GLU A 38 -7.60 -12.99 17.94
N SER A 39 -7.84 -12.43 16.75
CA SER A 39 -7.57 -11.02 16.47
C SER A 39 -8.41 -10.08 17.35
N LYS A 40 -9.69 -10.40 17.60
CA LYS A 40 -10.54 -9.61 18.51
C LYS A 40 -9.99 -9.63 19.93
N MET A 41 -9.53 -10.79 20.42
CA MET A 41 -9.01 -10.95 21.78
C MET A 41 -7.76 -10.07 22.05
N ILE A 42 -6.99 -9.71 21.02
CA ILE A 42 -5.86 -8.78 21.15
C ILE A 42 -6.31 -7.44 21.74
N ASN A 43 -7.49 -6.94 21.38
CA ASN A 43 -7.98 -5.64 21.84
C ASN A 43 -8.34 -5.63 23.35
N PHE A 44 -8.58 -6.78 23.94
CA PHE A 44 -8.91 -6.93 25.37
C PHE A 44 -7.67 -7.22 26.24
N ASP A 45 -6.56 -7.61 25.64
CA ASP A 45 -5.30 -7.79 26.36
C ASP A 45 -4.63 -6.44 26.62
N LYS A 46 -4.50 -6.08 27.91
CA LYS A 46 -3.95 -4.80 28.37
C LYS A 46 -2.42 -4.70 28.36
N LYS A 47 -1.72 -5.80 28.08
CA LYS A 47 -0.25 -5.77 28.02
C LYS A 47 0.23 -4.92 26.85
N PRO A 48 1.30 -4.13 27.03
CA PRO A 48 1.92 -3.41 25.93
C PRO A 48 2.30 -4.36 24.78
N LYS A 49 1.96 -4.00 23.55
CA LYS A 49 2.22 -4.81 22.36
C LYS A 49 2.25 -3.97 21.11
N VAL A 50 2.89 -4.50 20.07
CA VAL A 50 2.80 -4.01 18.69
C VAL A 50 1.81 -4.89 17.93
N ILE A 51 0.84 -4.28 17.24
CA ILE A 51 -0.13 -4.98 16.41
C ILE A 51 0.20 -4.65 14.94
N ILE A 52 0.56 -5.68 14.17
CA ILE A 52 0.78 -5.54 12.73
C ILE A 52 -0.44 -6.14 12.02
N SER A 53 -1.13 -5.33 11.26
CA SER A 53 -2.38 -5.73 10.60
C SER A 53 -2.58 -5.02 9.26
N ALA A 54 -3.11 -5.73 8.27
CA ALA A 54 -3.57 -5.18 7.01
C ALA A 54 -5.03 -4.65 7.15
N SER A 55 -5.46 -3.71 6.31
CA SER A 55 -4.81 -3.10 5.14
C SER A 55 -4.02 -1.84 5.53
N GLY A 56 -2.98 -1.52 4.72
CA GLY A 56 -2.10 -0.38 4.99
C GLY A 56 -2.80 0.99 4.97
N MET A 57 -3.88 1.14 4.19
CA MET A 57 -4.66 2.39 4.09
C MET A 57 -5.86 2.45 5.06
N CYS A 58 -6.01 1.46 5.92
CA CYS A 58 -7.07 1.34 6.94
C CYS A 58 -8.51 1.27 6.39
N GLU A 59 -8.70 0.97 5.09
CA GLU A 59 -10.02 0.92 4.46
C GLU A 59 -10.71 -0.43 4.61
N ALA A 60 -9.96 -1.50 4.84
CA ALA A 60 -10.47 -2.86 4.97
C ALA A 60 -9.70 -3.66 6.02
N GLY A 61 -10.17 -4.87 6.30
CA GLY A 61 -9.47 -5.83 7.13
C GLY A 61 -9.54 -5.57 8.63
N ARG A 62 -8.75 -6.36 9.36
CA ARG A 62 -8.74 -6.40 10.81
C ARG A 62 -8.21 -5.11 11.45
N ILE A 63 -7.38 -4.35 10.75
CA ILE A 63 -6.85 -3.08 11.24
C ILE A 63 -7.96 -2.11 11.65
N ARG A 64 -9.09 -2.10 10.98
CA ARG A 64 -10.22 -1.22 11.31
C ARG A 64 -10.80 -1.52 12.69
N HIS A 65 -10.85 -2.79 13.07
CA HIS A 65 -11.28 -3.20 14.42
C HIS A 65 -10.26 -2.77 15.48
N HIS A 66 -8.96 -2.95 15.20
CA HIS A 66 -7.91 -2.50 16.10
C HIS A 66 -7.93 -0.99 16.27
N LEU A 67 -8.11 -0.22 15.19
CA LEU A 67 -8.24 1.25 15.24
C LEU A 67 -9.47 1.68 16.06
N LYS A 68 -10.64 1.04 15.87
CA LYS A 68 -11.84 1.34 16.66
C LYS A 68 -11.59 1.22 18.17
N HIS A 69 -10.81 0.23 18.59
CA HIS A 69 -10.53 -0.03 19.99
C HIS A 69 -9.36 0.79 20.58
N ASN A 70 -8.50 1.39 19.74
CA ASN A 70 -7.27 2.02 20.20
C ASN A 70 -7.13 3.51 19.83
N LEU A 71 -7.84 4.05 18.83
CA LEU A 71 -7.70 5.46 18.42
C LEU A 71 -8.07 6.46 19.52
N TRP A 72 -9.03 6.14 20.37
CA TRP A 72 -9.46 7.01 21.47
C TRP A 72 -8.52 7.01 22.68
N ARG A 73 -7.52 6.12 22.69
CA ARG A 73 -6.57 5.94 23.77
C ARG A 73 -5.35 6.84 23.55
N SER A 74 -5.04 7.70 24.52
CA SER A 74 -3.87 8.59 24.45
C SER A 74 -2.53 7.87 24.66
N ASP A 75 -2.56 6.63 25.17
CA ASP A 75 -1.40 5.77 25.38
C ASP A 75 -1.09 4.85 24.19
N SER A 76 -1.85 5.01 23.11
CA SER A 76 -1.65 4.24 21.88
C SER A 76 -0.96 5.07 20.80
N THR A 77 -0.24 4.41 19.92
CA THR A 77 0.39 5.00 18.73
C THR A 77 -0.02 4.21 17.48
N VAL A 78 -0.44 4.94 16.45
CA VAL A 78 -0.62 4.37 15.11
C VAL A 78 0.58 4.76 14.26
N LEU A 79 1.31 3.76 13.78
CA LEU A 79 2.49 3.95 12.95
C LEU A 79 2.17 3.58 11.51
N PHE A 80 2.22 4.57 10.62
CA PHE A 80 2.13 4.34 9.18
C PHE A 80 3.52 4.15 8.60
N VAL A 81 3.69 3.08 7.82
CA VAL A 81 4.97 2.70 7.21
C VAL A 81 4.94 2.79 5.67
N GLY A 82 3.84 3.26 5.10
CA GLY A 82 3.64 3.37 3.66
C GLY A 82 2.76 4.55 3.29
N TYR A 83 2.75 4.87 2.00
CA TYR A 83 1.96 5.95 1.44
C TYR A 83 0.47 5.78 1.72
N GLN A 84 -0.20 6.91 1.99
CA GLN A 84 -1.65 6.97 2.22
C GLN A 84 -2.32 7.76 1.11
N VAL A 85 -3.21 7.12 0.37
CA VAL A 85 -3.95 7.74 -0.74
C VAL A 85 -4.99 8.74 -0.22
N PRO A 86 -5.11 9.95 -0.81
CA PRO A 86 -6.16 10.91 -0.49
C PRO A 86 -7.56 10.27 -0.50
N GLY A 87 -8.37 10.62 0.49
CA GLY A 87 -9.72 10.05 0.65
C GLY A 87 -9.79 8.73 1.42
N THR A 88 -8.65 8.19 1.89
CA THR A 88 -8.62 7.01 2.77
C THR A 88 -8.62 7.40 4.25
N LEU A 89 -9.00 6.46 5.12
CA LEU A 89 -8.94 6.64 6.56
C LEU A 89 -7.50 6.91 7.03
N GLY A 90 -6.52 6.18 6.50
CA GLY A 90 -5.12 6.39 6.84
C GLY A 90 -4.64 7.78 6.48
N TYR A 91 -5.03 8.31 5.31
CA TYR A 91 -4.75 9.68 4.90
C TYR A 91 -5.38 10.70 5.86
N ALA A 92 -6.65 10.52 6.23
CA ALA A 92 -7.33 11.39 7.18
C ALA A 92 -6.61 11.43 8.54
N LEU A 93 -6.18 10.29 9.05
CA LEU A 93 -5.44 10.19 10.31
C LEU A 93 -4.08 10.92 10.22
N LEU A 94 -3.31 10.69 9.15
CA LEU A 94 -2.01 11.38 8.95
C LEU A 94 -2.16 12.90 8.83
N ASN A 95 -3.27 13.37 8.29
CA ASN A 95 -3.58 14.80 8.17
C ASN A 95 -4.26 15.39 9.41
N GLY A 96 -4.21 14.70 10.55
CA GLY A 96 -4.60 15.24 11.84
C GLY A 96 -6.09 15.23 12.12
N ALA A 97 -6.86 14.33 11.49
CA ALA A 97 -8.28 14.14 11.82
C ALA A 97 -8.46 13.93 13.32
N LYS A 98 -9.32 14.73 13.95
CA LYS A 98 -9.63 14.63 15.40
C LYS A 98 -10.71 13.60 15.69
N LYS A 99 -11.51 13.28 14.71
CA LYS A 99 -12.58 12.28 14.75
C LYS A 99 -12.64 11.55 13.42
N VAL A 100 -12.95 10.27 13.47
CA VAL A 100 -13.14 9.42 12.29
C VAL A 100 -14.35 8.52 12.47
N LYS A 101 -14.97 8.08 11.37
CA LYS A 101 -16.11 7.17 11.41
C LYS A 101 -15.65 5.74 11.12
N LEU A 102 -15.87 4.83 12.06
CA LEU A 102 -15.57 3.41 11.95
C LEU A 102 -16.80 2.58 12.30
N PHE A 103 -17.24 1.70 11.40
CA PHE A 103 -18.43 0.86 11.59
C PHE A 103 -19.70 1.65 12.02
N GLY A 104 -19.89 2.83 11.44
CA GLY A 104 -21.02 3.69 11.74
C GLY A 104 -20.86 4.58 13.00
N GLU A 105 -19.85 4.34 13.82
CA GLU A 105 -19.60 5.08 15.06
C GLU A 105 -18.53 6.15 14.87
N GLU A 106 -18.70 7.30 15.50
CA GLU A 106 -17.69 8.38 15.58
C GLU A 106 -16.69 8.06 16.68
N ILE A 107 -15.41 7.99 16.32
CA ILE A 107 -14.30 7.69 17.22
C ILE A 107 -13.39 8.91 17.31
N GLU A 108 -13.13 9.39 18.52
CA GLU A 108 -12.11 10.43 18.77
C GLU A 108 -10.71 9.88 18.52
N VAL A 109 -9.86 10.71 17.93
CA VAL A 109 -8.44 10.38 17.70
C VAL A 109 -7.60 11.07 18.78
N ARG A 110 -7.24 10.30 19.81
CA ARG A 110 -6.34 10.70 20.90
C ARG A 110 -5.00 9.99 20.82
N ALA A 111 -4.93 8.89 20.08
CA ALA A 111 -3.69 8.17 19.83
C ALA A 111 -2.69 9.06 19.08
N SER A 112 -1.41 8.86 19.33
CA SER A 112 -0.35 9.47 18.54
C SER A 112 -0.34 8.89 17.14
N ILE A 113 -0.31 9.74 16.13
CA ILE A 113 -0.23 9.33 14.71
C ILE A 113 1.17 9.67 14.21
N VAL A 114 1.89 8.66 13.77
CA VAL A 114 3.29 8.76 13.34
C VAL A 114 3.44 8.20 11.93
N ASN A 115 4.19 8.89 11.09
CA ASN A 115 4.60 8.41 9.78
C ASN A 115 6.09 8.05 9.82
N LEU A 116 6.44 6.85 9.43
CA LEU A 116 7.82 6.38 9.29
C LEU A 116 8.10 6.14 7.80
N PRO A 117 8.73 7.10 7.12
CA PRO A 117 9.09 6.95 5.70
C PRO A 117 10.24 5.94 5.53
N GLY A 118 10.35 5.37 4.34
CA GLY A 118 11.52 4.57 3.94
C GLY A 118 11.37 3.05 4.13
N ILE A 119 10.21 2.54 4.59
CA ILE A 119 9.94 1.09 4.68
C ILE A 119 9.04 0.62 3.51
N SER A 120 8.90 1.42 2.45
CA SER A 120 8.11 1.01 1.29
C SER A 120 8.87 -0.03 0.46
N GLY A 121 8.22 -1.13 0.13
CA GLY A 121 8.70 -2.09 -0.87
C GLY A 121 8.43 -1.66 -2.31
N HIS A 122 7.83 -0.49 -2.53
CA HIS A 122 7.60 0.05 -3.87
C HIS A 122 8.84 0.80 -4.36
N ALA A 123 9.16 0.61 -5.63
CA ALA A 123 10.23 1.35 -6.29
C ALA A 123 9.90 2.85 -6.35
N ASP A 124 10.90 3.69 -6.07
CA ASP A 124 10.81 5.13 -6.28
C ASP A 124 11.08 5.51 -7.75
N LYS A 125 11.01 6.82 -8.05
CA LYS A 125 11.27 7.34 -9.40
C LYS A 125 12.63 6.90 -9.94
N ASN A 126 13.67 6.92 -9.13
CA ASN A 126 15.02 6.61 -9.56
C ASN A 126 15.17 5.12 -9.87
N GLN A 127 14.64 4.26 -9.00
CA GLN A 127 14.63 2.82 -9.18
C GLN A 127 13.81 2.40 -10.42
N LEU A 128 12.66 3.04 -10.66
CA LEU A 128 11.87 2.82 -11.88
C LEU A 128 12.61 3.29 -13.14
N THR A 129 13.33 4.41 -13.07
CA THR A 129 14.14 4.91 -14.18
C THR A 129 15.30 3.96 -14.48
N GLU A 130 15.99 3.49 -13.45
CA GLU A 130 17.09 2.51 -13.60
C GLU A 130 16.57 1.19 -14.20
N TRP A 131 15.42 0.68 -13.71
CA TRP A 131 14.78 -0.52 -14.23
C TRP A 131 14.42 -0.39 -15.71
N LEU A 132 13.85 0.76 -16.14
CA LEU A 132 13.54 1.03 -17.54
C LEU A 132 14.81 1.10 -18.39
N GLY A 133 15.87 1.72 -17.85
CA GLY A 133 17.17 1.82 -18.53
C GLY A 133 17.89 0.47 -18.73
N ALA A 134 17.57 -0.52 -17.90
CA ALA A 134 18.11 -1.88 -18.01
C ALA A 134 17.45 -2.72 -19.12
N ILE A 135 16.35 -2.26 -19.71
CA ILE A 135 15.67 -2.95 -20.82
C ILE A 135 16.56 -2.87 -22.08
N LYS A 136 17.03 -4.03 -22.54
CA LYS A 136 17.96 -4.11 -23.69
C LYS A 136 17.37 -3.66 -25.02
N ASN A 137 16.11 -4.01 -25.27
CA ASN A 137 15.42 -3.62 -26.49
C ASN A 137 14.52 -2.43 -26.22
N LYS A 138 14.66 -1.36 -27.00
CA LYS A 138 13.84 -0.17 -26.87
C LYS A 138 12.36 -0.55 -26.97
N PRO A 139 11.53 -0.28 -25.94
CA PRO A 139 10.08 -0.50 -26.03
C PRO A 139 9.48 0.50 -27.05
N GLU A 140 8.48 0.07 -27.79
CA GLU A 140 7.75 0.96 -28.72
C GLU A 140 6.81 1.89 -27.93
N HIS A 141 6.16 1.35 -26.87
CA HIS A 141 5.34 2.11 -25.93
C HIS A 141 5.66 1.79 -24.48
N VAL A 142 5.52 2.79 -23.63
CA VAL A 142 5.59 2.65 -22.17
C VAL A 142 4.31 3.21 -21.56
N PHE A 143 3.51 2.34 -20.94
CA PHE A 143 2.26 2.73 -20.28
C PHE A 143 2.50 2.91 -18.79
N ILE A 144 2.30 4.12 -18.28
CA ILE A 144 2.42 4.44 -16.86
C ILE A 144 1.05 4.28 -16.21
N VAL A 145 0.90 3.26 -15.37
CA VAL A 145 -0.36 2.92 -14.71
C VAL A 145 -0.21 2.89 -13.19
N HIS A 146 -1.34 2.91 -12.47
CA HIS A 146 -1.38 2.86 -11.00
C HIS A 146 -0.72 4.05 -10.28
N GLY A 147 -0.97 5.27 -10.76
CA GLY A 147 -0.53 6.49 -10.11
C GLY A 147 -1.66 7.51 -9.98
N GLU A 148 -1.42 8.54 -9.19
CA GLU A 148 -2.21 9.78 -9.30
C GLU A 148 -1.95 10.41 -10.66
N GLU A 149 -2.98 11.04 -11.26
CA GLU A 149 -2.92 11.60 -12.61
C GLU A 149 -1.66 12.43 -12.85
N SER A 150 -1.41 13.43 -12.01
CA SER A 150 -0.25 14.31 -12.15
C SER A 150 1.08 13.61 -11.99
N THR A 151 1.15 12.59 -11.11
CA THR A 151 2.36 11.80 -10.90
C THR A 151 2.64 10.89 -12.08
N ALA A 152 1.61 10.22 -12.62
CA ALA A 152 1.74 9.35 -13.78
C ALA A 152 2.15 10.13 -15.03
N GLU A 153 1.52 11.28 -15.29
CA GLU A 153 1.87 12.17 -16.40
C GLU A 153 3.30 12.72 -16.27
N SER A 154 3.69 13.17 -15.06
CA SER A 154 5.04 13.65 -14.79
C SER A 154 6.09 12.57 -15.03
N PHE A 155 5.79 11.32 -14.66
CA PHE A 155 6.71 10.21 -14.90
C PHE A 155 6.77 9.81 -16.37
N ALA A 156 5.65 9.83 -17.10
CA ALA A 156 5.62 9.61 -18.55
C ALA A 156 6.49 10.63 -19.29
N ASN A 157 6.37 11.92 -18.95
CA ASN A 157 7.22 12.98 -19.50
C ASN A 157 8.70 12.75 -19.18
N HIS A 158 9.04 12.36 -17.94
CA HIS A 158 10.39 12.03 -17.54
C HIS A 158 10.98 10.87 -18.34
N VAL A 159 10.22 9.81 -18.59
CA VAL A 159 10.63 8.66 -19.39
C VAL A 159 10.89 9.09 -20.85
N HIS A 160 10.01 9.93 -21.40
CA HIS A 160 10.20 10.49 -22.74
C HIS A 160 11.49 11.34 -22.85
N GLU A 161 11.69 12.25 -21.90
CA GLU A 161 12.87 13.13 -21.86
C GLU A 161 14.19 12.35 -21.66
N THR A 162 14.17 11.31 -20.80
CA THR A 162 15.38 10.58 -20.43
C THR A 162 15.79 9.55 -21.49
N PHE A 163 14.83 8.83 -22.08
CA PHE A 163 15.10 7.70 -22.97
C PHE A 163 14.62 7.90 -24.41
N GLY A 164 13.83 8.95 -24.68
CA GLY A 164 13.17 9.13 -25.97
C GLY A 164 12.12 8.04 -26.27
N TYR A 165 11.58 7.40 -25.23
CA TYR A 165 10.51 6.41 -25.38
C TYR A 165 9.16 7.10 -25.57
N ASP A 166 8.25 6.46 -26.30
CA ASP A 166 6.86 6.89 -26.37
C ASP A 166 6.14 6.43 -25.11
N ALA A 167 6.06 7.33 -24.13
CA ALA A 167 5.51 7.06 -22.80
C ALA A 167 4.22 7.83 -22.59
N VAL A 168 3.18 7.14 -22.11
CA VAL A 168 1.85 7.70 -21.87
C VAL A 168 1.28 7.26 -20.53
N ALA A 169 0.50 8.12 -19.89
CA ALA A 169 -0.32 7.80 -18.74
C ALA A 169 -1.78 7.64 -19.22
N PRO A 170 -2.26 6.42 -19.48
CA PRO A 170 -3.59 6.21 -20.06
C PRO A 170 -4.69 6.51 -19.04
N TYR A 171 -5.78 7.08 -19.52
CA TYR A 171 -7.01 7.29 -18.75
C TYR A 171 -7.92 6.05 -18.81
N SER A 172 -8.82 5.96 -17.84
CA SER A 172 -9.81 4.87 -17.83
C SER A 172 -10.67 4.89 -19.10
N GLY A 173 -10.64 3.79 -19.85
CA GLY A 173 -11.31 3.64 -21.13
C GLY A 173 -10.45 3.97 -22.35
N ASP A 174 -9.21 4.47 -22.18
CA ASP A 174 -8.25 4.52 -23.28
C ASP A 174 -7.98 3.10 -23.79
N ALA A 175 -7.99 2.93 -25.11
CA ALA A 175 -7.66 1.67 -25.75
C ALA A 175 -6.56 1.87 -26.81
N TYR A 176 -5.63 0.96 -26.86
CA TYR A 176 -4.50 0.96 -27.80
C TYR A 176 -4.42 -0.35 -28.53
N ASP A 177 -4.21 -0.31 -29.84
CA ASP A 177 -3.84 -1.46 -30.64
C ASP A 177 -2.33 -1.66 -30.55
N LEU A 178 -1.91 -2.73 -29.89
CA LEU A 178 -0.48 -3.03 -29.68
C LEU A 178 0.24 -3.59 -30.93
N ILE A 179 -0.49 -3.86 -32.00
CA ILE A 179 0.11 -4.31 -33.29
C ILE A 179 0.46 -3.09 -34.12
N THR A 180 -0.49 -2.14 -34.20
CA THR A 180 -0.35 -0.91 -34.99
C THR A 180 0.24 0.23 -34.19
N ASN A 181 0.39 0.08 -32.88
CA ASN A 181 0.82 1.10 -31.94
C ASN A 181 -0.03 2.39 -31.95
N GLN A 182 -1.31 2.24 -32.23
CA GLN A 182 -2.22 3.37 -32.33
C GLN A 182 -3.23 3.38 -31.20
N LYS A 183 -3.54 4.57 -30.70
CA LYS A 183 -4.67 4.77 -29.82
C LYS A 183 -5.96 4.63 -30.64
N VAL A 184 -6.83 3.68 -30.27
CA VAL A 184 -8.06 3.37 -31.00
C VAL A 184 -9.33 3.89 -30.31
N ALA A 185 -9.24 4.26 -29.03
CA ALA A 185 -10.33 4.91 -28.32
C ALA A 185 -9.81 5.84 -27.23
N ASP A 186 -10.52 6.95 -27.04
CA ASP A 186 -10.26 7.91 -25.95
C ASP A 186 -11.10 7.56 -24.73
N GLY A 187 -10.43 7.49 -23.59
CA GLY A 187 -11.03 7.32 -22.29
C GLY A 187 -11.63 8.61 -21.72
N SER A 188 -12.27 8.49 -20.59
CA SER A 188 -12.88 9.61 -19.89
C SER A 188 -11.93 10.21 -18.86
N ARG A 189 -11.69 11.53 -18.97
CA ARG A 189 -10.99 12.31 -17.92
C ARG A 189 -11.90 12.67 -16.74
N LYS A 190 -13.15 12.22 -16.72
CA LYS A 190 -14.01 12.42 -15.57
C LYS A 190 -13.55 11.53 -14.43
N LEU A 191 -13.26 12.14 -13.29
CA LEU A 191 -13.08 11.40 -12.03
C LEU A 191 -14.33 10.54 -11.81
N VAL A 192 -14.13 9.24 -11.72
CA VAL A 192 -15.18 8.32 -11.30
C VAL A 192 -15.48 8.66 -9.85
N GLU A 193 -16.62 9.30 -9.59
CA GLU A 193 -17.09 9.46 -8.22
C GLU A 193 -17.10 8.07 -7.56
N LYS A 194 -16.30 7.89 -6.51
CA LYS A 194 -16.37 6.68 -5.70
C LYS A 194 -17.79 6.60 -5.15
N LYS A 195 -18.66 5.83 -5.78
CA LYS A 195 -19.89 5.38 -5.12
C LYS A 195 -19.42 4.73 -3.83
N ALA A 196 -19.81 5.31 -2.69
CA ALA A 196 -19.55 4.70 -1.39
C ALA A 196 -19.93 3.22 -1.51
N CYS A 197 -18.94 2.34 -1.30
CA CYS A 197 -19.16 0.92 -1.43
C CYS A 197 -20.12 0.49 -0.32
N LEU A 198 -21.43 0.39 -0.63
CA LEU A 198 -22.50 -0.05 0.26
C LEU A 198 -22.42 -1.55 0.60
N LEU A 199 -21.29 -2.21 0.31
CA LEU A 199 -21.14 -3.65 0.40
C LEU A 199 -20.71 -4.18 1.78
N TYR A 200 -20.90 -3.45 2.87
CA TYR A 200 -20.74 -4.03 4.21
C TYR A 200 -21.79 -3.46 5.18
N THR A 201 -23.06 -3.74 4.88
CA THR A 201 -24.12 -3.78 5.89
C THR A 201 -24.70 -5.19 5.91
N SER A 202 -24.12 -6.07 6.67
CA SER A 202 -24.76 -7.21 7.33
C SER A 202 -23.79 -7.78 8.35
#